data_dd7f354609eb86924b119ff895e6c5a1
#
_entry.id   dd7f354609eb86924b119ff895e6c5a1
#
_cell.length_a   1.000
_cell.length_b   1.000
_cell.length_c   1.000
_cell.angle_alpha   90.00
_cell.angle_beta   90.00
_cell.angle_gamma   90.00
#
_symmetry.space_group_name_H-M   'P 1'
#
loop_
_entity.id
_entity.type
_entity.pdbx_description
1 polymer ?
#
loop_
_entity_poly.entity_id
_entity_poly.type
_entity_poly.pdbx_seq_one_letter_code
_entity_poly.pdbx_strand_id
1 'polypeptide(L)'
;MSSGRGLARHARAGCIAALLASLAQAAPLNAAPPPELSARLECQRRPTPGRVLCEAELELSSGVLRWVDVLVVEAPAFARPLRARVGPSALFMKTERRQRLQLALAATDVGEGRLRVRARAVACPDSTGRDCRPQVREIEASVAVGPITR
;
A
#
# COMPACT_ATOMS: atom_id res chain seq x y z
N MET A 1 84.56 13.36 -35.26
CA MET A 1 84.37 14.57 -36.08
C MET A 1 82.94 15.01 -35.90
N SER A 2 82.77 16.20 -35.46
CA SER A 2 81.80 17.26 -35.59
C SER A 2 80.49 17.06 -34.81
N SER A 3 80.35 17.67 -33.68
CA SER A 3 79.96 19.05 -33.40
C SER A 3 78.56 19.45 -33.87
N GLY A 4 77.73 19.80 -32.99
CA GLY A 4 76.49 20.51 -33.25
C GLY A 4 75.66 20.80 -31.99
N ARG A 5 76.00 21.90 -31.44
CA ARG A 5 75.38 22.75 -30.40
C ARG A 5 73.91 23.05 -30.75
N GLY A 6 73.09 23.26 -29.75
CA GLY A 6 72.24 24.39 -29.85
C GLY A 6 70.93 24.37 -29.07
N LEU A 7 70.96 25.05 -27.98
CA LEU A 7 70.02 26.05 -27.50
C LEU A 7 68.64 25.58 -26.90
N ALA A 8 68.58 25.88 -25.63
CA ALA A 8 67.44 26.11 -24.79
C ALA A 8 66.41 27.05 -25.40
N ARG A 9 65.12 26.84 -25.06
CA ARG A 9 64.17 27.98 -24.83
C ARG A 9 62.88 27.52 -24.19
N HIS A 10 62.77 28.01 -22.98
CA HIS A 10 61.61 28.64 -22.36
C HIS A 10 60.34 27.80 -22.06
N ALA A 11 60.22 27.61 -20.74
CA ALA A 11 59.01 27.44 -19.99
C ALA A 11 57.90 28.38 -20.44
N ARG A 12 56.71 27.87 -20.58
CA ARG A 12 55.47 28.60 -20.33
C ARG A 12 54.55 27.71 -19.53
N ALA A 13 54.51 28.00 -18.25
CA ALA A 13 53.49 27.53 -17.34
C ALA A 13 52.14 28.09 -17.80
N GLY A 14 51.29 27.24 -18.28
CA GLY A 14 49.88 27.56 -18.52
C GLY A 14 49.04 26.94 -17.40
N CYS A 15 48.73 27.70 -16.37
CA CYS A 15 47.71 27.35 -15.39
C CYS A 15 46.37 27.36 -16.07
N ILE A 16 45.88 26.17 -16.43
CA ILE A 16 44.48 25.99 -16.79
C ILE A 16 43.72 25.79 -15.47
N ALA A 17 43.15 26.88 -14.98
CA ALA A 17 42.20 26.83 -13.88
C ALA A 17 40.93 26.11 -14.41
N ALA A 18 40.77 24.83 -14.11
CA ALA A 18 39.56 24.09 -14.33
C ALA A 18 38.48 24.58 -13.35
N LEU A 19 37.62 25.45 -13.80
CA LEU A 19 36.40 25.84 -13.13
C LEU A 19 35.47 24.61 -13.15
N LEU A 20 35.51 23.79 -12.08
CA LEU A 20 34.49 22.81 -11.78
C LEU A 20 33.21 23.55 -11.38
N ALA A 21 32.35 23.80 -12.36
CA ALA A 21 30.99 24.25 -12.11
C ALA A 21 30.25 23.07 -11.47
N SER A 22 30.15 23.05 -10.14
CA SER A 22 29.27 22.16 -9.39
C SER A 22 27.83 22.53 -9.73
N LEU A 23 27.24 21.80 -10.65
CA LEU A 23 25.79 21.76 -10.85
C LEU A 23 25.16 21.12 -9.60
N ALA A 24 24.87 21.95 -8.61
CA ALA A 24 24.01 21.58 -7.52
C ALA A 24 22.63 21.27 -8.12
N GLN A 25 22.34 20.00 -8.33
CA GLN A 25 21.00 19.55 -8.67
C GLN A 25 20.12 19.83 -7.44
N ALA A 26 19.39 20.93 -7.50
CA ALA A 26 18.34 21.22 -6.56
C ALA A 26 17.29 20.12 -6.71
N ALA A 27 17.29 19.14 -5.81
CA ALA A 27 16.19 18.18 -5.70
C ALA A 27 14.90 18.97 -5.51
N PRO A 28 13.80 18.63 -6.19
CA PRO A 28 12.54 19.32 -6.02
C PRO A 28 12.06 19.13 -4.58
N LEU A 29 12.09 20.21 -3.82
CA LEU A 29 11.80 20.28 -2.37
C LEU A 29 10.31 20.07 -2.02
N ASN A 30 9.44 19.72 -2.98
CA ASN A 30 7.99 19.67 -2.78
C ASN A 30 7.27 18.51 -3.48
N ALA A 31 7.88 17.35 -3.62
CA ALA A 31 7.10 16.17 -3.99
C ALA A 31 6.24 15.78 -2.79
N ALA A 32 4.92 15.92 -2.91
CA ALA A 32 3.99 15.42 -1.90
C ALA A 32 4.26 13.92 -1.67
N PRO A 33 4.22 13.45 -0.41
CA PRO A 33 4.45 12.03 -0.14
C PRO A 33 3.43 11.18 -0.92
N PRO A 34 3.85 10.01 -1.43
CA PRO A 34 2.96 9.13 -2.15
C PRO A 34 1.76 8.73 -1.28
N PRO A 35 0.58 8.51 -1.87
CA PRO A 35 -0.57 8.03 -1.13
C PRO A 35 -0.25 6.74 -0.40
N GLU A 36 -0.54 6.64 0.88
CA GLU A 36 -0.34 5.45 1.68
C GLU A 36 -1.69 4.82 2.03
N LEU A 37 -1.81 3.51 1.76
CA LEU A 37 -2.99 2.72 2.09
C LEU A 37 -2.94 2.26 3.54
N SER A 38 -3.96 2.61 4.31
CA SER A 38 -4.32 1.94 5.55
C SER A 38 -5.53 1.02 5.32
N ALA A 39 -5.61 -0.07 6.08
CA ALA A 39 -6.74 -0.98 6.03
C ALA A 39 -7.08 -1.48 7.43
N ARG A 40 -8.38 -1.70 7.68
CA ARG A 40 -8.93 -2.19 8.93
C ARG A 40 -9.96 -3.26 8.64
N LEU A 41 -10.05 -4.26 9.51
CA LEU A 41 -11.03 -5.33 9.45
C LEU A 41 -11.72 -5.46 10.80
N GLU A 42 -13.05 -5.51 10.81
CA GLU A 42 -13.85 -5.72 12.00
C GLU A 42 -14.94 -6.74 11.71
N CYS A 43 -15.18 -7.68 12.62
CA CYS A 43 -16.23 -8.68 12.51
C CYS A 43 -17.24 -8.54 13.65
N GLN A 44 -18.51 -8.67 13.31
CA GLN A 44 -19.60 -8.66 14.30
C GLN A 44 -19.53 -9.95 15.12
N ARG A 45 -19.56 -9.84 16.46
CA ARG A 45 -19.76 -11.00 17.32
C ARG A 45 -21.18 -11.54 17.17
N ARG A 46 -21.33 -12.86 17.13
CA ARG A 46 -22.64 -13.53 17.06
C ARG A 46 -22.86 -14.40 18.30
N PRO A 47 -24.04 -14.39 18.90
CA PRO A 47 -24.34 -15.24 20.06
C PRO A 47 -24.50 -16.73 19.68
N THR A 48 -24.86 -17.02 18.45
CA THR A 48 -25.12 -18.38 17.93
C THR A 48 -24.48 -18.57 16.56
N PRO A 49 -24.20 -19.82 16.15
CA PRO A 49 -23.78 -20.13 14.80
C PRO A 49 -24.70 -19.53 13.73
N GLY A 50 -24.17 -19.29 12.55
CA GLY A 50 -24.87 -18.67 11.44
C GLY A 50 -23.99 -17.69 10.68
N ARG A 51 -24.62 -16.68 10.10
CA ARG A 51 -23.92 -15.69 9.26
C ARG A 51 -23.21 -14.64 10.13
N VAL A 52 -21.89 -14.57 10.01
CA VAL A 52 -21.04 -13.52 10.60
C VAL A 52 -20.72 -12.50 9.52
N LEU A 53 -20.94 -11.23 9.79
CA LEU A 53 -20.59 -10.13 8.90
C LEU A 53 -19.30 -9.49 9.39
N CYS A 54 -18.38 -9.27 8.45
CA CYS A 54 -17.16 -8.53 8.66
C CYS A 54 -17.10 -7.34 7.69
N GLU A 55 -16.55 -6.25 8.14
CA GLU A 55 -16.37 -5.03 7.37
C GLU A 55 -14.87 -4.78 7.20
N ALA A 56 -14.45 -4.62 5.94
CA ALA A 56 -13.11 -4.16 5.60
C ALA A 56 -13.17 -2.70 5.16
N GLU A 57 -12.45 -1.84 5.86
CA GLU A 57 -12.28 -0.43 5.51
C GLU A 57 -10.88 -0.21 4.95
N LEU A 58 -10.81 0.42 3.78
CA LEU A 58 -9.58 0.85 3.13
C LEU A 58 -9.59 2.36 3.01
N GLU A 59 -8.50 3.00 3.43
CA GLU A 59 -8.36 4.46 3.40
C GLU A 59 -6.97 4.87 2.92
N LEU A 60 -6.90 5.91 2.08
CA LEU A 60 -5.66 6.56 1.67
C LEU A 60 -5.37 7.80 2.52
N SER A 61 -4.11 8.02 2.85
CA SER A 61 -3.64 9.26 3.48
C SER A 61 -3.87 10.48 2.57
N SER A 62 -3.78 10.29 1.25
CA SER A 62 -4.00 11.30 0.22
C SER A 62 -4.43 10.63 -1.09
N GLY A 63 -4.88 11.42 -2.09
CA GLY A 63 -5.20 10.90 -3.43
C GLY A 63 -6.55 10.20 -3.52
N VAL A 64 -6.69 9.29 -4.48
CA VAL A 64 -7.95 8.64 -4.87
C VAL A 64 -7.81 7.13 -4.94
N LEU A 65 -8.73 6.41 -4.29
CA LEU A 65 -8.90 4.95 -4.43
C LEU A 65 -9.71 4.65 -5.71
N ARG A 66 -9.05 4.10 -6.71
CA ARG A 66 -9.71 3.75 -7.98
C ARG A 66 -10.36 2.39 -7.95
N TRP A 67 -9.71 1.45 -7.30
CA TRP A 67 -10.18 0.08 -7.23
C TRP A 67 -9.74 -0.56 -5.92
N VAL A 68 -10.58 -1.41 -5.36
CA VAL A 68 -10.31 -2.18 -4.15
C VAL A 68 -10.89 -3.59 -4.26
N ASP A 69 -10.21 -4.54 -3.64
CA ASP A 69 -10.77 -5.84 -3.29
C ASP A 69 -10.14 -6.41 -2.02
N VAL A 70 -10.78 -7.45 -1.49
CA VAL A 70 -10.33 -8.16 -0.30
C VAL A 70 -10.37 -9.66 -0.57
N LEU A 71 -9.24 -10.32 -0.34
CA LEU A 71 -9.06 -11.76 -0.41
C LEU A 71 -9.00 -12.35 0.98
N VAL A 72 -9.78 -13.38 1.26
CA VAL A 72 -9.62 -14.17 2.48
C VAL A 72 -8.41 -15.09 2.32
N VAL A 73 -7.42 -14.92 3.20
CA VAL A 73 -6.18 -15.72 3.23
C VAL A 73 -6.33 -16.89 4.21
N GLU A 74 -6.95 -16.63 5.36
CA GLU A 74 -7.16 -17.62 6.41
C GLU A 74 -8.47 -17.30 7.15
N ALA A 75 -9.22 -18.34 7.47
CA ALA A 75 -10.44 -18.24 8.27
C ALA A 75 -10.40 -19.29 9.37
N PRO A 76 -11.05 -19.05 10.54
CA PRO A 76 -11.10 -20.04 11.61
C PRO A 76 -11.89 -21.29 11.18
N ALA A 77 -11.52 -22.46 11.67
CA ALA A 77 -12.07 -23.74 11.23
C ALA A 77 -13.60 -23.84 11.40
N PHE A 78 -14.18 -23.12 12.37
CA PHE A 78 -15.62 -23.11 12.63
C PHE A 78 -16.40 -22.12 11.74
N ALA A 79 -15.73 -21.31 10.90
CA ALA A 79 -16.39 -20.30 10.10
C ALA A 79 -15.73 -20.17 8.71
N ARG A 80 -16.44 -20.62 7.69
CA ARG A 80 -15.95 -20.55 6.30
C ARG A 80 -16.42 -19.28 5.60
N PRO A 81 -15.60 -18.64 4.76
CA PRO A 81 -16.02 -17.50 3.95
C PRO A 81 -17.07 -17.93 2.92
N LEU A 82 -18.14 -17.13 2.75
CA LEU A 82 -19.12 -17.35 1.70
C LEU A 82 -18.56 -17.02 0.32
N ARG A 83 -17.60 -16.11 0.27
CA ARG A 83 -16.79 -15.79 -0.91
C ARG A 83 -15.35 -15.61 -0.47
N ALA A 84 -14.42 -16.28 -1.15
CA ALA A 84 -12.99 -16.14 -0.88
C ALA A 84 -12.45 -14.75 -1.28
N ARG A 85 -13.18 -14.06 -2.17
CA ARG A 85 -12.83 -12.72 -2.67
C ARG A 85 -14.08 -11.87 -2.77
N VAL A 86 -13.98 -10.63 -2.32
CA VAL A 86 -14.99 -9.58 -2.50
C VAL A 86 -14.35 -8.36 -3.14
N GLY A 87 -15.03 -7.77 -4.09
CA GLY A 87 -14.54 -6.64 -4.88
C GLY A 87 -15.55 -5.49 -4.93
N PRO A 88 -15.46 -4.63 -5.93
CA PRO A 88 -16.26 -3.41 -6.01
C PRO A 88 -17.79 -3.60 -5.90
N SER A 89 -18.31 -4.76 -6.28
CA SER A 89 -19.75 -5.09 -6.14
C SER A 89 -20.21 -5.28 -4.70
N ALA A 90 -19.28 -5.44 -3.75
CA ALA A 90 -19.55 -5.57 -2.32
C ALA A 90 -19.33 -4.26 -1.55
N LEU A 91 -19.06 -3.17 -2.24
CA LEU A 91 -18.95 -1.83 -1.65
C LEU A 91 -20.33 -1.37 -1.17
N PHE A 92 -20.40 -0.93 0.07
CA PHE A 92 -21.58 -0.28 0.62
C PHE A 92 -21.33 1.19 1.03
N MET A 93 -20.04 1.58 1.05
CA MET A 93 -19.64 2.98 1.20
C MET A 93 -18.43 3.27 0.31
N LYS A 94 -18.48 4.37 -0.43
CA LYS A 94 -17.44 4.80 -1.33
C LYS A 94 -17.27 6.31 -1.31
N THR A 95 -16.07 6.76 -0.95
CA THR A 95 -15.58 8.12 -1.20
C THR A 95 -14.30 8.04 -2.04
N GLU A 96 -13.72 9.16 -2.40
CA GLU A 96 -12.45 9.18 -3.14
C GLU A 96 -11.31 8.52 -2.39
N ARG A 97 -11.24 8.69 -1.07
CA ARG A 97 -10.15 8.17 -0.24
C ARG A 97 -10.50 7.00 0.64
N ARG A 98 -11.79 6.74 0.88
CA ARG A 98 -12.26 5.68 1.79
C ARG A 98 -13.30 4.81 1.12
N GLN A 99 -13.12 3.51 1.22
CA GLN A 99 -14.08 2.53 0.71
C GLN A 99 -14.26 1.41 1.73
N ARG A 100 -15.51 0.93 1.89
CA ARG A 100 -15.87 -0.16 2.79
C ARG A 100 -16.52 -1.29 2.01
N LEU A 101 -16.04 -2.51 2.27
CA LEU A 101 -16.57 -3.73 1.68
C LEU A 101 -17.09 -4.65 2.79
N GLN A 102 -18.17 -5.36 2.50
CA GLN A 102 -18.73 -6.34 3.41
C GLN A 102 -18.33 -7.75 2.99
N LEU A 103 -17.77 -8.49 3.94
CA LEU A 103 -17.52 -9.94 3.84
C LEU A 103 -18.53 -10.69 4.71
N ALA A 104 -18.84 -11.91 4.33
CA ALA A 104 -19.69 -12.78 5.13
C ALA A 104 -19.02 -14.15 5.31
N LEU A 105 -19.09 -14.66 6.53
CA LEU A 105 -18.69 -16.02 6.89
C LEU A 105 -19.94 -16.81 7.30
N ALA A 106 -19.93 -18.12 7.06
CA ALA A 106 -20.88 -19.05 7.61
C ALA A 106 -20.21 -19.81 8.76
N ALA A 107 -20.59 -19.50 9.99
CA ALA A 107 -20.13 -20.20 11.17
C ALA A 107 -21.03 -21.42 11.43
N THR A 108 -20.42 -22.58 11.58
CA THR A 108 -21.10 -23.87 11.87
C THR A 108 -21.13 -24.20 13.34
N ASP A 109 -20.18 -23.62 14.10
CA ASP A 109 -20.02 -23.86 15.53
C ASP A 109 -19.72 -22.58 16.31
N VAL A 110 -19.80 -22.69 17.65
CA VAL A 110 -19.32 -21.68 18.56
C VAL A 110 -17.78 -21.71 18.60
N GLY A 111 -17.15 -20.56 18.75
CA GLY A 111 -15.69 -20.48 18.83
C GLY A 111 -15.18 -19.07 18.74
N GLU A 112 -13.89 -18.94 18.98
CA GLU A 112 -13.10 -17.74 18.74
C GLU A 112 -11.90 -18.08 17.88
N GLY A 113 -11.60 -17.21 16.90
CA GLY A 113 -10.45 -17.40 16.01
C GLY A 113 -10.17 -16.15 15.20
N ARG A 114 -9.16 -16.21 14.36
CA ARG A 114 -8.74 -15.09 13.51
C ARG A 114 -9.16 -15.28 12.06
N LEU A 115 -9.68 -14.20 11.48
CA LEU A 115 -9.85 -14.03 10.05
C LEU A 115 -8.70 -13.15 9.55
N ARG A 116 -7.90 -13.67 8.62
CA ARG A 116 -6.84 -12.90 7.96
C ARG A 116 -7.22 -12.67 6.50
N VAL A 117 -7.10 -11.43 6.07
CA VAL A 117 -7.43 -11.04 4.71
C VAL A 117 -6.30 -10.21 4.11
N ARG A 118 -6.22 -10.25 2.80
CA ARG A 118 -5.35 -9.38 2.00
C ARG A 118 -6.22 -8.34 1.29
N ALA A 119 -6.11 -7.09 1.75
CA ALA A 119 -6.73 -5.94 1.12
C ALA A 119 -5.81 -5.43 0.01
N ARG A 120 -6.36 -5.21 -1.19
CA ARG A 120 -5.64 -4.69 -2.34
C ARG A 120 -6.35 -3.47 -2.88
N ALA A 121 -5.58 -2.50 -3.33
CA ALA A 121 -6.11 -1.27 -3.88
C ALA A 121 -5.24 -0.75 -5.02
N VAL A 122 -5.84 0.04 -5.89
CA VAL A 122 -5.12 0.92 -6.83
C VAL A 122 -5.30 2.35 -6.32
N ALA A 123 -4.19 2.94 -5.88
CA ALA A 123 -4.11 4.29 -5.35
C ALA A 123 -3.52 5.23 -6.40
N CYS A 124 -4.19 6.34 -6.66
CA CYS A 124 -3.74 7.38 -7.57
C CYS A 124 -3.46 8.66 -6.80
N PRO A 125 -2.42 9.45 -7.14
CA PRO A 125 -2.13 10.71 -6.46
C PRO A 125 -3.26 11.73 -6.61
N ASP A 126 -4.02 11.64 -7.71
CA ASP A 126 -5.14 12.53 -8.03
C ASP A 126 -6.24 11.84 -8.84
N SER A 127 -7.24 12.61 -9.23
CA SER A 127 -8.38 12.14 -10.02
C SER A 127 -8.08 11.92 -11.50
N THR A 128 -6.92 12.31 -12.02
CA THR A 128 -6.56 12.16 -13.44
C THR A 128 -6.32 10.71 -13.84
N GLY A 129 -6.03 9.85 -12.86
CA GLY A 129 -5.73 8.44 -13.08
C GLY A 129 -4.31 8.18 -13.62
N ARG A 130 -3.43 9.16 -13.54
CA ARG A 130 -2.00 9.01 -13.87
C ARG A 130 -1.22 8.59 -12.62
N ASP A 131 -0.10 7.88 -12.84
CA ASP A 131 0.83 7.46 -11.78
C ASP A 131 0.19 6.63 -10.65
N CYS A 132 -0.90 5.93 -10.98
CA CYS A 132 -1.56 5.02 -10.05
C CYS A 132 -0.66 3.84 -9.71
N ARG A 133 -0.67 3.44 -8.45
CA ARG A 133 0.14 2.31 -7.97
C ARG A 133 -0.72 1.29 -7.23
N PRO A 134 -0.48 -0.01 -7.44
CA PRO A 134 -1.09 -1.04 -6.64
C PRO A 134 -0.50 -1.02 -5.22
N GLN A 135 -1.36 -1.19 -4.23
CA GLN A 135 -0.98 -1.34 -2.83
C GLN A 135 -1.67 -2.54 -2.21
N VAL A 136 -1.00 -3.18 -1.27
CA VAL A 136 -1.48 -4.38 -0.59
C VAL A 136 -1.26 -4.21 0.90
N ARG A 137 -2.27 -4.63 1.71
CA ARG A 137 -2.18 -4.73 3.17
C ARG A 137 -2.74 -6.08 3.61
N GLU A 138 -2.03 -6.76 4.48
CA GLU A 138 -2.59 -7.88 5.23
C GLU A 138 -3.11 -7.36 6.56
N ILE A 139 -4.34 -7.72 6.87
CA ILE A 139 -5.04 -7.31 8.08
C ILE A 139 -5.80 -8.50 8.66
N GLU A 140 -6.02 -8.46 9.94
CA GLU A 140 -6.73 -9.53 10.64
C GLU A 140 -7.76 -8.98 11.64
N ALA A 141 -8.78 -9.79 11.90
CA ALA A 141 -9.79 -9.52 12.92
C ALA A 141 -10.12 -10.78 13.70
N SER A 142 -10.58 -10.60 14.92
CA SER A 142 -11.18 -11.67 15.70
C SER A 142 -12.59 -11.99 15.20
N VAL A 143 -12.88 -13.27 15.00
CA VAL A 143 -14.22 -13.81 14.74
C VAL A 143 -14.66 -14.55 15.99
N ALA A 144 -15.78 -14.16 16.56
CA ALA A 144 -16.30 -14.75 17.79
C ALA A 144 -17.79 -15.11 17.63
N VAL A 145 -18.09 -16.37 17.92
CA VAL A 145 -19.43 -16.93 17.91
C VAL A 145 -19.65 -17.66 19.24
N GLY A 146 -20.69 -17.30 19.95
CA GLY A 146 -21.03 -17.85 21.26
C GLY A 146 -21.42 -16.77 22.27
N PRO A 147 -21.92 -17.18 23.43
CA PRO A 147 -22.31 -16.27 24.50
C PRO A 147 -21.12 -15.46 24.99
N ILE A 148 -21.40 -14.25 25.47
CA ILE A 148 -20.39 -13.43 26.14
C ILE A 148 -20.22 -14.04 27.54
N THR A 149 -19.11 -14.74 27.78
CA THR A 149 -18.70 -15.11 29.14
C THR A 149 -18.19 -13.82 29.83
N ARG A 150 -18.90 -13.38 30.83
CA ARG A 150 -18.47 -12.30 31.71
C ARG A 150 -17.52 -12.79 32.78
#